data_364bbce00ee6ac43c9d4e08dbcad1f55
#
_entry.id   364bbce00ee6ac43c9d4e08dbcad1f55
#
_cell.length_a   1.000
_cell.length_b   1.000
_cell.length_c   1.000
_cell.angle_alpha   90.00
_cell.angle_beta   90.00
_cell.angle_gamma   90.00
#
_symmetry.space_group_name_H-M   'P 1'
#
loop_
_entity.id
_entity.type
_entity.pdbx_description
1 polymer ?
#
loop_
_entity_poly.entity_id
_entity_poly.type
_entity_poly.pdbx_seq_one_letter_code
_entity_poly.pdbx_strand_id
1 'polypeptide(L)'
;MNKNLYRIVFNQARGMLMVVADIAASGRAASSPSSGVGHSQSRRISALAPLSFSLLLALGCVSLSAQANIVADGSAPGNQQPTIINSANGTPQVNIQTPSSGGVSRNVYSQFDVDNRGVILNNGHGPNQTQIAGVVDGNPWLAXXXXXXXXXXXXXXXXXAGITCEGCGFINANRATLTTGQAQLTNGQLTGYDIERGEIVIQGNGLDSSRQDHTDLIARSVKVNAGIWANELNVTTGRNQVDAAHQAINAKAADGSSRPSVAVDVASLGGMYAGKIRLIGTESGVGVRNAGEIGAAAGDITITADGMLMNSGQINSAQHLVV
;
A
#
# COMPACT_ATOMS: atom_id res chain seq x y z
N MET A 1 32.14 -10.95 18.54
CA MET A 1 30.76 -11.05 18.10
C MET A 1 29.99 -9.81 18.55
N ASN A 2 29.64 -8.97 17.62
CA ASN A 2 28.89 -7.74 17.95
C ASN A 2 27.43 -8.09 18.22
N LYS A 3 27.07 -8.06 19.48
CA LYS A 3 25.69 -8.15 19.89
C LYS A 3 25.15 -6.73 19.99
N ASN A 4 24.01 -6.49 19.35
CA ASN A 4 23.21 -5.25 19.43
C ASN A 4 23.75 -4.10 18.58
N LEU A 5 23.47 -4.18 17.29
CA LEU A 5 23.74 -3.07 16.36
C LEU A 5 22.55 -2.10 16.26
N TYR A 6 21.56 -2.22 17.12
CA TYR A 6 20.38 -1.37 17.08
C TYR A 6 19.84 -1.10 18.48
N ARG A 7 19.13 -0.01 18.60
CA ARG A 7 18.40 0.35 19.82
C ARG A 7 16.99 0.78 19.45
N ILE A 8 16.07 0.63 20.39
CA ILE A 8 14.67 1.04 20.21
C ILE A 8 14.52 2.41 20.84
N VAL A 9 14.03 3.37 20.06
CA VAL A 9 13.77 4.74 20.53
C VAL A 9 12.33 5.10 20.25
N PHE A 10 11.75 5.93 21.12
CA PHE A 10 10.41 6.45 20.91
C PHE A 10 10.49 7.69 20.04
N ASN A 11 9.82 7.65 18.90
CA ASN A 11 9.76 8.79 18.00
C ASN A 11 8.53 9.62 18.36
N GLN A 12 8.76 10.78 18.95
CA GLN A 12 7.68 11.67 19.40
C GLN A 12 6.85 12.22 18.24
N ALA A 13 7.48 12.44 17.09
CA ALA A 13 6.76 12.97 15.93
C ALA A 13 5.80 11.95 15.32
N ARG A 14 6.09 10.66 15.51
CA ARG A 14 5.26 9.57 14.98
C ARG A 14 4.49 8.82 16.04
N GLY A 15 4.77 9.09 17.32
CA GLY A 15 4.09 8.47 18.44
C GLY A 15 4.32 6.97 18.55
N MET A 16 5.46 6.46 18.08
CA MET A 16 5.72 5.03 18.04
C MET A 16 7.17 4.70 18.38
N LEU A 17 7.39 3.45 18.78
CA LEU A 17 8.73 2.91 18.98
C LEU A 17 9.35 2.57 17.63
N MET A 18 10.59 3.00 17.43
CA MET A 18 11.34 2.74 16.21
C MET A 18 12.68 2.10 16.55
N VAL A 19 13.12 1.22 15.67
CA VAL A 19 14.45 0.62 15.75
C VAL A 19 15.40 1.48 14.94
N VAL A 20 16.47 1.94 15.58
CA VAL A 20 17.50 2.75 14.91
C VAL A 20 18.85 2.09 15.08
N ALA A 21 19.74 2.32 14.13
CA ALA A 21 21.11 1.81 14.25
C ALA A 21 21.80 2.47 15.46
N ASP A 22 22.57 1.70 16.19
CA ASP A 22 23.22 2.20 17.41
C ASP A 22 24.25 3.29 17.11
N ILE A 23 24.71 3.36 15.87
CA ILE A 23 25.67 4.37 15.42
C ILE A 23 25.01 5.67 14.94
N ALA A 24 23.65 5.74 14.95
CA ALA A 24 22.97 6.95 14.50
C ALA A 24 23.14 8.06 15.54
N ALA A 25 23.81 9.14 15.15
CA ALA A 25 24.04 10.28 16.03
C ALA A 25 22.75 11.13 16.12
N SER A 26 22.42 11.54 17.35
CA SER A 26 21.33 12.49 17.54
C SER A 26 21.82 13.88 17.12
N GLY A 27 21.22 14.43 16.08
CA GLY A 27 21.55 15.79 15.64
C GLY A 27 21.02 16.80 16.67
N ARG A 28 21.93 17.28 17.53
CA ARG A 28 21.68 18.47 18.33
C ARG A 28 22.20 19.67 17.57
N ALA A 29 21.35 20.63 17.37
CA ALA A 29 21.76 21.91 16.81
C ALA A 29 22.71 22.59 17.83
N ALA A 30 23.95 22.74 17.45
CA ALA A 30 24.93 23.45 18.27
C ALA A 30 24.81 24.94 17.97
N SER A 31 24.54 25.73 19.00
CA SER A 31 24.63 27.16 18.92
C SER A 31 26.09 27.58 19.14
N SER A 32 26.71 28.22 18.18
CA SER A 32 28.02 28.80 18.35
C SER A 32 27.93 30.31 18.52
N PRO A 33 28.70 30.88 19.44
CA PRO A 33 28.74 32.34 19.56
C PRO A 33 29.77 32.92 18.61
N SER A 34 29.41 34.09 18.11
CA SER A 34 30.19 34.87 17.15
C SER A 34 31.24 35.75 17.80
N SER A 35 32.28 36.08 17.09
CA SER A 35 32.89 37.39 17.18
C SER A 35 33.83 37.63 15.96
N GLY A 36 33.70 38.76 15.35
CA GLY A 36 34.57 39.17 14.26
C GLY A 36 34.02 40.36 13.51
N VAL A 37 34.60 41.50 13.82
CA VAL A 37 34.29 42.80 13.23
C VAL A 37 34.94 42.91 11.84
N GLY A 38 34.22 43.41 10.86
CA GLY A 38 34.77 43.76 9.57
C GLY A 38 33.87 44.73 8.80
N HIS A 39 34.34 45.91 8.63
CA HIS A 39 33.71 47.01 7.86
C HIS A 39 33.62 46.69 6.37
N SER A 40 32.50 47.00 5.72
CA SER A 40 32.45 47.99 4.64
C SER A 40 31.21 47.96 3.77
N GLN A 41 30.78 49.13 3.50
CA GLN A 41 30.02 49.71 2.36
C GLN A 41 28.64 49.22 2.01
N SER A 42 27.76 50.16 2.23
CA SER A 42 26.36 50.17 1.86
C SER A 42 26.12 50.19 0.34
N ARG A 43 25.37 49.23 -0.14
CA ARG A 43 24.60 49.42 -1.38
C ARG A 43 23.13 49.34 -1.00
N ARG A 44 22.43 50.44 -1.23
CA ARG A 44 20.99 50.49 -1.05
C ARG A 44 20.30 49.63 -2.08
N ILE A 45 19.70 48.54 -1.65
CA ILE A 45 18.77 47.78 -2.45
C ILE A 45 17.39 47.97 -1.88
N SER A 46 16.52 48.48 -2.71
CA SER A 46 15.16 48.90 -2.38
C SER A 46 14.34 47.77 -1.73
N ALA A 47 13.68 48.15 -0.65
CA ALA A 47 12.90 47.27 0.19
C ALA A 47 11.52 47.03 -0.41
N LEU A 48 11.42 46.01 -1.27
CA LEU A 48 10.12 45.53 -1.75
C LEU A 48 9.99 43.98 -1.69
N ALA A 49 10.85 43.32 -0.91
CA ALA A 49 10.86 41.87 -0.93
C ALA A 49 10.27 41.12 0.29
N PRO A 50 9.92 41.72 1.43
CA PRO A 50 9.46 40.87 2.54
C PRO A 50 8.00 40.46 2.48
N LEU A 51 7.14 41.22 1.78
CA LEU A 51 5.70 40.92 1.74
C LEU A 51 5.36 39.76 0.80
N SER A 52 6.06 39.63 -0.31
CA SER A 52 5.84 38.54 -1.27
C SER A 52 6.34 37.20 -0.77
N PHE A 53 7.43 37.20 0.00
CA PHE A 53 8.00 35.98 0.56
C PHE A 53 7.14 35.42 1.71
N SER A 54 6.60 36.34 2.53
CA SER A 54 5.70 35.94 3.62
C SER A 54 4.37 35.38 3.09
N LEU A 55 3.89 35.89 1.96
CA LEU A 55 2.67 35.39 1.34
C LEU A 55 2.88 34.02 0.73
N LEU A 56 4.06 33.77 0.14
CA LEU A 56 4.38 32.46 -0.41
C LEU A 56 4.55 31.40 0.68
N LEU A 57 5.12 31.77 1.83
CA LEU A 57 5.23 30.85 2.96
C LEU A 57 3.87 30.59 3.62
N ALA A 58 2.98 31.58 3.65
CA ALA A 58 1.64 31.39 4.20
C ALA A 58 0.76 30.51 3.30
N LEU A 59 0.96 30.58 1.97
CA LEU A 59 0.25 29.71 1.03
C LEU A 59 0.87 28.32 0.92
N GLY A 60 2.13 28.15 1.28
CA GLY A 60 2.82 26.85 1.21
C GLY A 60 2.52 25.92 2.37
N CYS A 61 1.78 26.37 3.38
CA CYS A 61 1.45 25.54 4.55
C CYS A 61 -0.02 25.10 4.58
N VAL A 62 -0.71 25.15 3.45
CA VAL A 62 -1.97 24.44 3.37
C VAL A 62 -1.62 22.96 3.16
N SER A 63 -1.45 22.26 4.27
CA SER A 63 -1.51 20.83 4.25
C SER A 63 -2.88 20.45 3.71
N LEU A 64 -2.92 20.07 2.46
CA LEU A 64 -4.08 19.38 1.90
C LEU A 64 -4.19 18.07 2.67
N SER A 65 -4.86 18.10 3.82
CA SER A 65 -5.27 16.86 4.46
C SER A 65 -6.14 16.12 3.45
N ALA A 66 -5.64 15.00 2.98
CA ALA A 66 -6.45 14.12 2.16
C ALA A 66 -7.68 13.75 2.98
N GLN A 67 -8.82 14.30 2.60
CA GLN A 67 -10.07 14.06 3.28
C GLN A 67 -10.60 12.70 2.80
N ALA A 68 -11.05 11.87 3.73
CA ALA A 68 -11.68 10.62 3.37
C ALA A 68 -12.86 10.92 2.45
N ASN A 69 -12.87 10.28 1.30
CA ASN A 69 -13.97 10.45 0.34
C ASN A 69 -14.36 9.07 -0.17
N ILE A 70 -15.40 8.52 0.43
CA ILE A 70 -15.90 7.20 0.05
C ILE A 70 -17.30 7.41 -0.50
N VAL A 71 -17.48 7.09 -1.79
CA VAL A 71 -18.74 7.32 -2.51
C VAL A 71 -19.17 6.03 -3.16
N ALA A 72 -20.34 5.53 -2.79
CA ALA A 72 -20.93 4.38 -3.46
C ALA A 72 -21.25 4.73 -4.92
N ASP A 73 -21.07 3.77 -5.81
CA ASP A 73 -21.39 3.99 -7.23
C ASP A 73 -22.90 3.86 -7.43
N GLY A 74 -23.57 5.01 -7.66
CA GLY A 74 -25.00 5.04 -7.89
C GLY A 74 -25.46 4.38 -9.19
N SER A 75 -24.51 4.06 -10.10
CA SER A 75 -24.85 3.35 -11.34
C SER A 75 -24.77 1.82 -11.18
N ALA A 76 -24.18 1.34 -10.08
CA ALA A 76 -24.09 -0.09 -9.83
C ALA A 76 -25.47 -0.68 -9.48
N PRO A 77 -25.68 -2.00 -9.64
CA PRO A 77 -26.91 -2.61 -9.17
C PRO A 77 -27.15 -2.35 -7.68
N GLY A 78 -28.41 -2.17 -7.29
CA GLY A 78 -28.75 -1.78 -5.91
C GLY A 78 -28.20 -2.71 -4.84
N ASN A 79 -28.08 -4.00 -5.14
CA ASN A 79 -27.49 -4.97 -4.21
C ASN A 79 -25.96 -4.93 -4.20
N GLN A 80 -25.35 -3.93 -4.86
CA GLN A 80 -23.91 -3.70 -4.82
C GLN A 80 -23.59 -2.26 -4.39
N GLN A 81 -24.58 -1.48 -3.97
CA GLN A 81 -24.43 -0.10 -3.52
C GLN A 81 -24.42 -0.07 -1.98
N PRO A 82 -23.24 0.00 -1.35
CA PRO A 82 -23.21 0.06 0.12
C PRO A 82 -23.72 1.42 0.62
N THR A 83 -24.16 1.44 1.87
CA THR A 83 -24.55 2.68 2.54
C THR A 83 -23.37 3.22 3.34
N ILE A 84 -23.03 4.48 3.12
CA ILE A 84 -21.92 5.14 3.83
C ILE A 84 -22.49 6.14 4.82
N ILE A 85 -22.06 6.02 6.08
CA ILE A 85 -22.45 6.91 7.16
C ILE A 85 -21.18 7.32 7.93
N ASN A 86 -21.32 8.28 8.84
CA ASN A 86 -20.25 8.62 9.76
C ASN A 86 -20.58 8.03 11.12
N SER A 87 -19.61 7.36 11.71
CA SER A 87 -19.72 6.90 13.10
C SER A 87 -19.65 8.08 14.06
N ALA A 88 -19.90 7.84 15.33
CA ALA A 88 -19.98 8.90 16.34
C ALA A 88 -18.67 9.69 16.48
N ASN A 89 -17.54 9.06 16.20
CA ASN A 89 -16.23 9.74 16.25
C ASN A 89 -15.78 10.31 14.90
N GLY A 90 -16.68 10.30 13.90
CA GLY A 90 -16.39 10.87 12.58
C GLY A 90 -15.69 9.94 11.61
N THR A 91 -15.38 8.69 12.00
CA THR A 91 -14.80 7.73 11.09
C THR A 91 -15.86 7.25 10.09
N PRO A 92 -15.58 7.26 8.79
CA PRO A 92 -16.53 6.73 7.82
C PRO A 92 -16.84 5.25 8.10
N GLN A 93 -18.11 4.90 8.02
CA GLN A 93 -18.56 3.52 8.15
C GLN A 93 -19.33 3.14 6.91
N VAL A 94 -18.92 2.04 6.31
CA VAL A 94 -19.55 1.45 5.16
C VAL A 94 -20.37 0.25 5.66
N ASN A 95 -21.67 0.34 5.57
CA ASN A 95 -22.55 -0.82 5.80
C ASN A 95 -22.56 -1.63 4.52
N ILE A 96 -21.84 -2.74 4.51
CA ILE A 96 -21.63 -3.52 3.29
C ILE A 96 -22.93 -4.24 2.91
N GLN A 97 -22.98 -4.62 1.65
CA GLN A 97 -24.12 -5.36 1.10
C GLN A 97 -24.19 -6.77 1.66
N THR A 98 -25.39 -7.31 1.71
CA THR A 98 -25.62 -8.68 2.17
C THR A 98 -24.79 -9.64 1.31
N PRO A 99 -24.03 -10.54 1.94
CA PRO A 99 -23.26 -11.50 1.16
C PRO A 99 -24.13 -12.41 0.31
N SER A 100 -23.62 -12.81 -0.82
CA SER A 100 -24.23 -13.82 -1.68
C SER A 100 -24.27 -15.17 -0.98
N SER A 101 -24.95 -16.16 -1.59
CA SER A 101 -24.92 -17.53 -1.09
C SER A 101 -23.52 -18.13 -1.07
N GLY A 102 -22.62 -17.59 -1.90
CA GLY A 102 -21.20 -17.98 -1.88
C GLY A 102 -20.35 -17.21 -0.87
N GLY A 103 -20.98 -16.37 -0.04
CA GLY A 103 -20.27 -15.67 1.03
C GLY A 103 -19.57 -14.39 0.61
N VAL A 104 -19.85 -13.83 -0.57
CA VAL A 104 -19.17 -12.63 -1.08
C VAL A 104 -20.13 -11.44 -0.99
N SER A 105 -19.72 -10.41 -0.25
CA SER A 105 -20.39 -9.11 -0.25
C SER A 105 -19.67 -8.21 -1.26
N ARG A 106 -20.33 -7.91 -2.37
CA ARG A 106 -19.76 -7.05 -3.41
C ARG A 106 -20.26 -5.63 -3.20
N ASN A 107 -19.33 -4.69 -3.13
CA ASN A 107 -19.60 -3.29 -2.82
C ASN A 107 -18.88 -2.43 -3.87
N VAL A 108 -19.63 -1.65 -4.63
CA VAL A 108 -19.07 -0.89 -5.76
C VAL A 108 -19.06 0.59 -5.39
N TYR A 109 -17.94 1.21 -5.62
CA TYR A 109 -17.70 2.62 -5.30
C TYR A 109 -17.23 3.37 -6.54
N SER A 110 -17.67 4.61 -6.67
CA SER A 110 -17.10 5.54 -7.64
C SER A 110 -15.81 6.18 -7.09
N GLN A 111 -15.64 6.20 -5.76
CA GLN A 111 -14.43 6.70 -5.12
C GLN A 111 -14.25 6.03 -3.76
N PHE A 112 -13.00 5.70 -3.43
CA PHE A 112 -12.70 5.06 -2.14
C PHE A 112 -11.36 5.57 -1.64
N ASP A 113 -11.37 6.74 -1.01
CA ASP A 113 -10.18 7.35 -0.42
C ASP A 113 -10.32 7.31 1.11
N VAL A 114 -9.30 6.77 1.76
CA VAL A 114 -9.30 6.56 3.21
C VAL A 114 -8.24 7.46 3.83
N ASP A 115 -8.64 8.34 4.73
CA ASP A 115 -7.71 9.22 5.45
C ASP A 115 -7.14 8.53 6.69
N ASN A 116 -6.41 9.26 7.52
CA ASN A 116 -5.73 8.70 8.68
C ASN A 116 -6.67 8.22 9.80
N ARG A 117 -7.96 8.51 9.71
CA ARG A 117 -8.96 7.97 10.64
C ARG A 117 -9.39 6.55 10.28
N GLY A 118 -9.07 6.13 9.04
CA GLY A 118 -9.45 4.82 8.56
C GLY A 118 -10.89 4.75 8.08
N VAL A 119 -11.37 3.54 7.88
CA VAL A 119 -12.75 3.25 7.48
C VAL A 119 -13.21 1.97 8.20
N ILE A 120 -14.46 1.95 8.59
CA ILE A 120 -15.10 0.78 9.19
C ILE A 120 -15.92 0.09 8.11
N LEU A 121 -15.60 -1.17 7.80
CA LEU A 121 -16.45 -2.00 6.94
C LEU A 121 -17.33 -2.85 7.85
N ASN A 122 -18.59 -2.46 7.95
CA ASN A 122 -19.53 -3.03 8.91
C ASN A 122 -20.23 -4.24 8.30
N ASN A 123 -19.86 -5.44 8.79
CA ASN A 123 -20.47 -6.71 8.41
C ASN A 123 -21.48 -7.17 9.48
N GLY A 124 -22.29 -6.22 10.00
CA GLY A 124 -23.20 -6.52 11.10
C GLY A 124 -24.31 -7.52 10.79
N HIS A 125 -24.56 -7.77 9.51
CA HIS A 125 -25.64 -8.68 9.09
C HIS A 125 -25.11 -9.91 8.35
N GLY A 126 -23.81 -10.08 8.26
CA GLY A 126 -23.21 -11.20 7.56
C GLY A 126 -22.49 -12.16 8.48
N PRO A 127 -22.21 -13.36 7.99
CA PRO A 127 -21.41 -14.31 8.78
C PRO A 127 -19.98 -13.84 8.97
N ASN A 128 -19.30 -14.43 9.94
CA ASN A 128 -17.94 -14.00 10.31
C ASN A 128 -16.91 -14.26 9.20
N GLN A 129 -17.22 -15.11 8.24
CA GLN A 129 -16.30 -15.46 7.16
C GLN A 129 -16.67 -14.82 5.83
N THR A 130 -17.41 -13.71 5.88
CA THR A 130 -17.77 -12.97 4.67
C THR A 130 -16.51 -12.47 3.94
N GLN A 131 -16.45 -12.69 2.64
CA GLN A 131 -15.46 -12.07 1.77
C GLN A 131 -16.01 -10.71 1.33
N ILE A 132 -15.34 -9.65 1.73
CA ILE A 132 -15.78 -8.30 1.42
C ILE A 132 -15.02 -7.82 0.19
N ALA A 133 -15.70 -7.76 -0.94
CA ALA A 133 -15.13 -7.26 -2.19
C ALA A 133 -15.53 -5.79 -2.37
N GLY A 134 -14.54 -4.90 -2.28
CA GLY A 134 -14.70 -3.50 -2.61
C GLY A 134 -14.18 -3.25 -4.02
N VAL A 135 -15.04 -2.79 -4.91
CA VAL A 135 -14.71 -2.60 -6.32
C VAL A 135 -14.76 -1.12 -6.62
N VAL A 136 -13.63 -0.54 -7.06
CA VAL A 136 -13.55 0.85 -7.49
C VAL A 136 -13.11 0.87 -8.94
N ASP A 137 -13.96 1.39 -9.81
CA ASP A 137 -13.65 1.45 -11.23
C ASP A 137 -13.46 2.91 -11.64
N GLY A 138 -12.39 3.19 -12.34
CA GLY A 138 -12.13 4.50 -12.93
C GLY A 138 -11.29 5.45 -12.07
N ASN A 139 -11.29 5.30 -10.75
CA ASN A 139 -10.52 6.17 -9.87
C ASN A 139 -9.49 5.36 -9.07
N PRO A 140 -8.27 5.87 -8.91
CA PRO A 140 -7.30 5.19 -8.02
C PRO A 140 -7.76 5.23 -6.56
N TRP A 141 -7.46 4.19 -5.81
CA TRP A 141 -7.71 4.13 -4.37
C TRP A 141 -6.47 4.61 -3.62
N LEU A 142 -6.69 5.50 -2.65
CA LEU A 142 -5.65 6.00 -1.75
C LEU A 142 -6.00 5.59 -0.32
N ALA A 143 -5.10 4.90 0.37
CA ALA A 143 -5.28 4.59 1.78
C ALA A 143 -4.12 5.18 2.60
N UNK A 144 -4.50 5.99 3.42
CA UNK A 144 -3.64 6.66 4.32
C UNK A 144 -3.67 6.07 5.70
N UNK A 145 -4.73 5.04 5.87
CA UNK A 145 -4.85 4.47 7.15
C UNK A 145 -5.37 3.06 7.11
N UNK A 146 -5.76 2.64 8.18
CA UNK A 146 -6.19 1.28 8.34
C UNK A 146 -7.67 1.08 8.03
N UNK A 147 -7.94 0.11 7.51
CA UNK A 147 -9.30 -0.31 7.31
C UNK A 147 -9.70 -1.31 8.33
N UNK A 148 -10.66 -1.01 8.95
CA UNK A 148 -11.16 -1.82 10.03
C UNK A 148 -12.34 -2.65 9.52
N UNK A 149 -12.29 -3.79 9.52
CA UNK A 149 -13.30 -4.72 9.18
C UNK A 149 -13.90 -5.37 10.38
N UNK A 150 -14.99 -5.38 10.38
CA UNK A 150 -15.70 -5.91 11.53
C UNK A 150 -15.87 -7.44 11.38
N UNK A 151 -15.27 -8.13 11.10
CA UNK A 151 -15.12 -9.52 11.03
C UNK A 151 -14.72 -10.03 9.67
N UNK A 152 -13.92 -10.55 9.68
CA UNK A 152 -13.26 -10.77 8.69
C UNK A 152 -13.03 -11.56 7.58
N UNK A 153 -13.06 -11.53 6.80
CA UNK A 153 -12.69 -12.28 5.69
C UNK A 153 -11.64 -11.72 4.85
N UNK A 154 -11.80 -11.55 3.84
CA UNK A 154 -10.86 -11.05 2.88
C UNK A 154 -11.37 -9.76 2.35
N UNK A 155 -10.59 -8.94 2.35
CA UNK A 155 -10.89 -7.67 1.79
C UNK A 155 -10.24 -7.65 0.49
N UNK A 156 -10.94 -7.35 -0.41
CA UNK A 156 -10.45 -7.21 -1.73
C UNK A 156 -10.78 -5.83 -2.18
N UNK A 157 -9.84 -5.16 -2.43
CA UNK A 157 -10.02 -3.86 -3.00
C UNK A 157 -9.56 -3.98 -4.39
N UNK A 158 -10.39 -3.78 -5.21
CA UNK A 158 -10.21 -3.91 -6.59
C UNK A 158 -10.37 -2.57 -7.22
N UNK A 159 -9.28 -2.12 -7.62
CA UNK A 159 -9.30 -0.86 -8.32
C UNK A 159 -8.67 -1.03 -9.66
N UNK A 160 -9.30 -0.89 -10.45
CA UNK A 160 -8.87 -1.10 -11.81
C UNK A 160 -7.96 -0.02 -12.32
N ALA A 161 -8.04 1.08 -11.79
CA ALA A 161 -7.15 2.21 -12.14
C ALA A 161 -5.83 2.18 -11.37
N GLY A 162 -5.82 1.71 -10.15
CA GLY A 162 -4.60 1.62 -9.32
C GLY A 162 -4.90 1.78 -7.85
N ILE A 163 -3.88 1.45 -7.04
CA ILE A 163 -3.99 1.50 -5.57
C ILE A 163 -2.74 2.18 -5.03
N THR A 164 -2.92 3.15 -4.15
CA THR A 164 -1.80 3.76 -3.41
C THR A 164 -1.99 3.54 -1.91
N CYS A 165 -0.97 2.96 -1.28
CA CYS A 165 -0.91 2.74 0.16
C CYS A 165 0.09 3.71 0.77
N GLU A 166 -0.39 4.57 1.66
CA GLU A 166 0.43 5.54 2.39
C GLU A 166 0.27 5.37 3.90
N GLY A 167 0.55 4.18 4.40
CA GLY A 167 0.32 3.83 5.79
C GLY A 167 -0.95 3.01 5.96
N CYS A 168 -1.24 2.17 4.99
CA CYS A 168 -2.43 1.35 5.06
C CYS A 168 -2.20 0.09 5.92
N GLY A 169 -3.29 -0.42 6.47
CA GLY A 169 -3.30 -1.62 7.29
C GLY A 169 -4.72 -2.13 7.45
N PHE A 170 -4.83 -3.30 8.05
CA PHE A 170 -6.12 -3.98 8.16
C PHE A 170 -6.29 -4.54 9.55
N ILE A 171 -7.52 -4.48 10.07
CA ILE A 171 -7.88 -5.00 11.38
C ILE A 171 -9.06 -5.96 11.19
N ASN A 172 -9.01 -7.10 11.87
CA ASN A 172 -10.05 -8.13 11.83
C ASN A 172 -10.28 -8.73 10.45
N ALA A 173 -9.19 -8.85 9.69
CA ALA A 173 -9.17 -9.60 8.44
C ALA A 173 -7.99 -10.57 8.52
N ASN A 174 -8.18 -11.83 8.20
CA ASN A 174 -7.07 -12.78 8.18
C ASN A 174 -6.38 -12.83 6.82
N ARG A 175 -7.05 -12.34 5.77
CA ARG A 175 -6.42 -12.20 4.46
C ARG A 175 -6.78 -10.86 3.85
N ALA A 176 -5.80 -10.16 3.31
CA ALA A 176 -5.99 -8.89 2.61
C ALA A 176 -5.43 -9.04 1.20
N THR A 177 -6.28 -8.81 0.21
CA THR A 177 -5.90 -8.84 -1.20
C THR A 177 -6.12 -7.47 -1.80
N LEU A 178 -5.06 -6.84 -2.28
CA LEU A 178 -5.10 -5.60 -3.05
C LEU A 178 -4.84 -5.95 -4.51
N THR A 179 -5.77 -5.62 -5.38
CA THR A 179 -5.63 -6.00 -6.78
C THR A 179 -6.15 -4.90 -7.72
N THR A 180 -5.47 -4.74 -8.83
CA THR A 180 -5.96 -3.93 -9.94
C THR A 180 -6.78 -4.76 -10.92
N GLY A 181 -7.00 -6.03 -10.62
CA GLY A 181 -7.82 -6.92 -11.44
C GLY A 181 -9.29 -6.80 -11.14
N GLN A 182 -10.08 -7.39 -12.01
CA GLN A 182 -11.53 -7.50 -11.84
C GLN A 182 -11.85 -8.83 -11.16
N ALA A 183 -12.66 -8.78 -10.10
CA ALA A 183 -13.08 -9.99 -9.42
C ALA A 183 -14.02 -10.80 -10.33
N GLN A 184 -13.72 -12.08 -10.48
CA GLN A 184 -14.54 -13.01 -11.25
C GLN A 184 -15.43 -13.77 -10.28
N LEU A 185 -16.73 -13.70 -10.52
CA LEU A 185 -17.73 -14.34 -9.66
C LEU A 185 -18.54 -15.33 -10.47
N THR A 186 -18.71 -16.54 -9.96
CA THR A 186 -19.56 -17.55 -10.55
C THR A 186 -20.52 -18.07 -9.48
N ASN A 187 -21.80 -17.96 -9.73
CA ASN A 187 -22.86 -18.35 -8.78
C ASN A 187 -22.65 -17.71 -7.39
N GLY A 188 -22.20 -16.44 -7.38
CA GLY A 188 -22.01 -15.72 -6.13
C GLY A 188 -20.72 -16.06 -5.38
N GLN A 189 -19.90 -16.95 -5.90
CA GLN A 189 -18.61 -17.29 -5.32
C GLN A 189 -17.48 -16.61 -6.08
N LEU A 190 -16.46 -16.16 -5.37
CA LEU A 190 -15.26 -15.61 -5.99
C LEU A 190 -14.45 -16.76 -6.59
N THR A 191 -14.24 -16.70 -7.90
CA THR A 191 -13.47 -17.72 -8.62
C THR A 191 -12.08 -17.26 -9.02
N GLY A 192 -11.85 -15.93 -9.04
CA GLY A 192 -10.53 -15.43 -9.38
C GLY A 192 -10.53 -13.96 -9.70
N TYR A 193 -9.42 -13.53 -10.28
CA TYR A 193 -9.18 -12.14 -10.67
C TYR A 193 -8.63 -12.10 -12.10
N ASP A 194 -9.09 -11.13 -12.86
CA ASP A 194 -8.63 -10.89 -14.23
C ASP A 194 -7.86 -9.57 -14.28
N ILE A 195 -6.56 -9.63 -14.47
CA ILE A 195 -5.67 -8.46 -14.41
C ILE A 195 -5.27 -8.03 -15.82
N GLU A 196 -5.60 -6.80 -16.18
CA GLU A 196 -5.26 -6.20 -17.47
C GLU A 196 -4.25 -5.06 -17.32
N ARG A 197 -4.40 -4.26 -16.27
CA ARG A 197 -3.67 -3.00 -16.12
C ARG A 197 -3.57 -2.64 -14.64
N GLY A 198 -2.95 -1.49 -14.39
CA GLY A 198 -2.94 -0.87 -13.08
C GLY A 198 -1.68 -1.18 -12.27
N GLU A 199 -1.39 -0.27 -11.38
CA GLU A 199 -0.20 -0.35 -10.53
C GLU A 199 -0.60 -0.22 -9.06
N ILE A 200 0.07 -0.96 -8.21
CA ILE A 200 -0.01 -0.77 -6.76
C ILE A 200 1.27 -0.07 -6.32
N VAL A 201 1.12 1.04 -5.60
CA VAL A 201 2.25 1.83 -5.07
C VAL A 201 2.17 1.81 -3.55
N ILE A 202 3.25 1.39 -2.91
CA ILE A 202 3.40 1.45 -1.45
C ILE A 202 4.39 2.57 -1.16
N GLN A 203 3.95 3.59 -0.44
CA GLN A 203 4.77 4.78 -0.17
C GLN A 203 4.46 5.35 1.22
N GLY A 204 5.13 6.45 1.57
CA GLY A 204 4.91 7.12 2.84
C GLY A 204 5.20 6.22 4.03
N ASN A 205 4.18 5.92 4.82
CA ASN A 205 4.30 5.06 5.99
C ASN A 205 4.12 3.57 5.66
N GLY A 206 3.97 3.23 4.38
CA GLY A 206 4.01 1.84 3.93
C GLY A 206 2.71 1.07 4.10
N LEU A 207 2.85 -0.24 4.17
CA LEU A 207 1.74 -1.18 4.36
C LEU A 207 2.06 -2.09 5.55
N ASP A 208 1.29 -1.97 6.62
CA ASP A 208 1.41 -2.86 7.77
C ASP A 208 0.27 -3.87 7.73
N SER A 209 0.57 -5.05 7.24
CA SER A 209 -0.35 -6.19 7.25
C SER A 209 0.19 -7.34 8.10
N SER A 210 0.95 -7.00 9.14
CA SER A 210 1.52 -7.99 10.06
C SER A 210 0.47 -8.75 10.88
N ARG A 211 -0.78 -8.26 10.89
CA ARG A 211 -1.90 -8.92 11.60
C ARG A 211 -2.67 -9.89 10.70
N GLN A 212 -2.40 -9.89 9.40
CA GLN A 212 -3.04 -10.79 8.45
C GLN A 212 -2.19 -12.06 8.28
N ASP A 213 -2.84 -13.21 8.16
CA ASP A 213 -2.12 -14.45 7.84
C ASP A 213 -1.52 -14.37 6.43
N HIS A 214 -2.28 -13.82 5.50
CA HIS A 214 -1.87 -13.70 4.10
C HIS A 214 -2.12 -12.29 3.58
N THR A 215 -1.16 -11.78 2.81
CA THR A 215 -1.27 -10.50 2.12
C THR A 215 -0.92 -10.72 0.66
N ASP A 216 -1.83 -10.33 -0.22
CA ASP A 216 -1.65 -10.52 -1.66
C ASP A 216 -1.71 -9.17 -2.37
N LEU A 217 -0.70 -8.89 -3.18
CA LEU A 217 -0.67 -7.75 -4.09
C LEU A 217 -0.71 -8.30 -5.50
N ILE A 218 -1.80 -8.06 -6.21
CA ILE A 218 -2.02 -8.63 -7.54
C ILE A 218 -2.32 -7.50 -8.51
N ALA A 219 -1.37 -7.17 -9.38
CA ALA A 219 -1.48 -6.01 -10.26
C ALA A 219 -0.63 -6.24 -11.51
N ARG A 220 -0.74 -5.33 -12.47
CA ARG A 220 0.16 -5.41 -13.61
C ARG A 220 1.59 -5.06 -13.20
N SER A 221 1.75 -4.09 -12.27
CA SER A 221 3.06 -3.78 -11.68
C SER A 221 2.90 -3.33 -10.24
N VAL A 222 3.98 -3.40 -9.46
CA VAL A 222 4.00 -3.00 -8.06
C VAL A 222 5.27 -2.19 -7.80
N LYS A 223 5.09 -1.00 -7.20
CA LYS A 223 6.21 -0.15 -6.73
C LYS A 223 6.22 -0.12 -5.22
N VAL A 224 7.39 -0.38 -4.63
CA VAL A 224 7.57 -0.43 -3.19
C VAL A 224 8.57 0.65 -2.80
N ASN A 225 8.05 1.83 -2.47
CA ASN A 225 8.83 3.00 -2.08
C ASN A 225 8.89 3.19 -0.57
N ALA A 226 8.30 2.27 0.19
CA ALA A 226 8.28 2.27 1.65
C ALA A 226 8.21 0.82 2.13
N GLY A 227 8.12 0.61 3.45
CA GLY A 227 8.10 -0.74 3.99
C GLY A 227 6.77 -1.46 3.82
N ILE A 228 6.85 -2.75 3.57
CA ILE A 228 5.74 -3.69 3.69
C ILE A 228 6.09 -4.67 4.81
N TRP A 229 5.17 -4.81 5.79
CA TRP A 229 5.32 -5.78 6.89
C TRP A 229 4.17 -6.76 6.82
N ALA A 230 4.48 -8.04 6.71
CA ALA A 230 3.47 -9.08 6.49
C ALA A 230 3.91 -10.40 7.13
N ASN A 231 3.00 -11.36 7.23
CA ASN A 231 3.35 -12.73 7.61
C ASN A 231 3.68 -13.55 6.37
N GLU A 232 2.71 -13.74 5.49
CA GLU A 232 2.97 -14.35 4.19
C GLU A 232 2.61 -13.33 3.11
N LEU A 233 3.61 -12.93 2.32
CA LEU A 233 3.44 -11.92 1.27
C LEU A 233 3.55 -12.56 -0.09
N ASN A 234 2.49 -12.43 -0.89
CA ASN A 234 2.44 -12.89 -2.26
C ASN A 234 2.27 -11.69 -3.19
N VAL A 235 3.17 -11.51 -4.13
CA VAL A 235 3.10 -10.45 -5.14
C VAL A 235 3.04 -11.10 -6.50
N THR A 236 1.94 -10.88 -7.23
CA THR A 236 1.75 -11.43 -8.57
C THR A 236 1.57 -10.27 -9.54
N THR A 237 2.43 -10.19 -10.53
CA THR A 237 2.41 -9.10 -11.51
C THR A 237 2.27 -9.62 -12.93
N GLY A 238 1.75 -8.76 -13.80
CA GLY A 238 1.53 -9.04 -15.20
C GLY A 238 0.06 -9.10 -15.55
N ARG A 239 -0.21 -9.26 -16.84
CA ARG A 239 -1.56 -9.52 -17.32
C ARG A 239 -1.88 -11.00 -17.10
N ASN A 240 -2.76 -11.26 -16.15
CA ASN A 240 -2.99 -12.61 -15.67
C ASN A 240 -4.45 -12.89 -15.39
N GLN A 241 -4.80 -14.18 -15.40
CA GLN A 241 -5.94 -14.70 -14.67
C GLN A 241 -5.40 -15.46 -13.47
N VAL A 242 -5.83 -15.05 -12.28
CA VAL A 242 -5.39 -15.64 -11.02
C VAL A 242 -6.62 -16.26 -10.34
N ASP A 243 -6.53 -17.50 -9.91
CA ASP A 243 -7.67 -18.14 -9.23
C ASP A 243 -7.86 -17.58 -7.82
N ALA A 244 -9.01 -17.82 -7.23
CA ALA A 244 -9.36 -17.28 -5.93
C ALA A 244 -8.46 -17.77 -4.79
N ALA A 245 -7.82 -18.92 -4.98
CA ALA A 245 -6.87 -19.48 -4.01
C ALA A 245 -5.46 -18.94 -4.21
N HIS A 246 -5.23 -18.15 -5.26
CA HIS A 246 -3.93 -17.56 -5.63
C HIS A 246 -2.87 -18.65 -5.94
N GLN A 247 -3.32 -19.80 -6.38
CA GLN A 247 -2.45 -20.94 -6.70
C GLN A 247 -2.20 -21.03 -8.21
N ALA A 248 -3.26 -20.92 -9.01
CA ALA A 248 -3.15 -20.97 -10.46
C ALA A 248 -3.04 -19.55 -11.02
N ILE A 249 -1.93 -19.30 -11.71
CA ILE A 249 -1.65 -18.00 -12.34
C ILE A 249 -1.45 -18.29 -13.83
N ASN A 250 -2.37 -17.80 -14.65
CA ASN A 250 -2.34 -18.01 -16.09
C ASN A 250 -2.06 -16.69 -16.79
N ALA A 251 -0.89 -16.60 -17.41
CA ALA A 251 -0.50 -15.41 -18.16
C ALA A 251 -1.41 -15.21 -19.36
N LYS A 252 -1.81 -13.99 -19.61
CA LYS A 252 -2.64 -13.61 -20.75
C LYS A 252 -1.72 -13.21 -21.91
N ALA A 253 -2.19 -13.43 -23.11
CA ALA A 253 -1.46 -13.02 -24.30
C ALA A 253 -1.31 -11.51 -24.35
N ALA A 254 -0.24 -11.05 -24.99
CA ALA A 254 -0.01 -9.62 -25.19
C ALA A 254 -1.14 -9.03 -26.04
N ASP A 255 -1.62 -7.86 -25.63
CA ASP A 255 -2.71 -7.17 -26.31
C ASP A 255 -2.25 -5.89 -27.03
N GLY A 256 -0.93 -5.69 -27.10
CA GLY A 256 -0.35 -4.49 -27.69
C GLY A 256 -0.27 -3.30 -26.77
N SER A 257 -0.79 -3.39 -25.55
CA SER A 257 -0.65 -2.30 -24.60
C SER A 257 0.79 -2.17 -24.11
N SER A 258 1.17 -0.97 -23.69
CA SER A 258 2.53 -0.73 -23.16
C SER A 258 2.77 -1.57 -21.92
N ARG A 259 3.86 -2.33 -21.96
CA ARG A 259 4.30 -3.10 -20.80
C ARG A 259 4.99 -2.19 -19.79
N PRO A 260 4.88 -2.47 -18.48
CA PRO A 260 5.67 -1.75 -17.51
C PRO A 260 7.17 -2.04 -17.73
N SER A 261 8.02 -1.08 -17.38
CA SER A 261 9.46 -1.28 -17.50
C SER A 261 9.96 -2.31 -16.48
N VAL A 262 9.34 -2.36 -15.31
CA VAL A 262 9.69 -3.28 -14.23
C VAL A 262 8.39 -3.80 -13.60
N ALA A 263 8.33 -5.09 -13.33
CA ALA A 263 7.15 -5.72 -12.75
C ALA A 263 7.02 -5.41 -11.25
N VAL A 264 8.11 -5.63 -10.51
CA VAL A 264 8.20 -5.29 -9.08
C VAL A 264 9.43 -4.41 -8.90
N ASP A 265 9.22 -3.21 -8.39
CA ASP A 265 10.28 -2.21 -8.23
C ASP A 265 10.38 -1.81 -6.76
N VAL A 266 11.42 -2.30 -6.06
CA VAL A 266 11.67 -1.94 -4.67
C VAL A 266 12.74 -0.84 -4.66
N ALA A 267 12.34 0.37 -4.28
CA ALA A 267 13.22 1.53 -4.24
C ALA A 267 14.21 1.43 -3.06
N SER A 268 15.22 2.30 -3.06
CA SER A 268 16.27 2.26 -2.04
C SER A 268 15.75 2.46 -0.61
N LEU A 269 14.64 3.19 -0.47
CA LEU A 269 13.99 3.37 0.83
C LEU A 269 12.83 2.39 1.04
N GLY A 270 12.59 1.50 0.09
CA GLY A 270 11.55 0.49 0.16
C GLY A 270 12.04 -0.79 0.79
N GLY A 271 11.09 -1.64 1.14
CA GLY A 271 11.43 -2.93 1.69
C GLY A 271 10.21 -3.84 1.81
N MET A 272 10.46 -5.13 1.72
CA MET A 272 9.47 -6.15 2.00
C MET A 272 10.00 -7.01 3.14
N TYR A 273 9.26 -7.03 4.25
CA TYR A 273 9.64 -7.77 5.46
C TYR A 273 8.49 -8.70 5.82
N ALA A 274 8.71 -9.98 5.67
CA ALA A 274 7.64 -10.96 5.90
C ALA A 274 8.22 -12.25 6.48
N GLY A 275 7.35 -13.15 6.89
CA GLY A 275 7.78 -14.50 7.25
C GLY A 275 8.19 -15.30 6.03
N LYS A 276 7.43 -15.14 4.93
CA LYS A 276 7.66 -15.82 3.67
C LYS A 276 7.25 -14.88 2.54
N ILE A 277 8.00 -14.89 1.43
CA ILE A 277 7.75 -13.99 0.30
C ILE A 277 7.75 -14.79 -1.01
N ARG A 278 6.75 -14.52 -1.84
CA ARG A 278 6.63 -15.08 -3.17
C ARG A 278 6.36 -13.95 -4.16
N LEU A 279 7.28 -13.74 -5.09
CA LEU A 279 7.15 -12.72 -6.14
C LEU A 279 7.06 -13.44 -7.49
N ILE A 280 5.97 -13.21 -8.23
CA ILE A 280 5.78 -13.83 -9.55
C ILE A 280 5.46 -12.73 -10.55
N GLY A 281 6.28 -12.63 -11.60
CA GLY A 281 6.05 -11.77 -12.75
C GLY A 281 5.90 -12.61 -14.00
N THR A 282 4.83 -12.40 -14.76
CA THR A 282 4.50 -13.27 -15.90
C THR A 282 4.72 -12.60 -17.25
N GLU A 283 4.83 -11.27 -17.32
CA GLU A 283 4.99 -10.60 -18.63
C GLU A 283 6.41 -10.82 -19.16
N SER A 284 6.49 -11.26 -20.42
CA SER A 284 7.75 -11.60 -21.06
C SER A 284 8.65 -10.37 -21.17
N GLY A 285 9.88 -10.51 -20.72
CA GLY A 285 10.89 -9.46 -20.75
C GLY A 285 10.78 -8.45 -19.64
N VAL A 286 9.80 -8.58 -18.73
CA VAL A 286 9.60 -7.64 -17.63
C VAL A 286 10.14 -8.25 -16.34
N GLY A 287 11.11 -7.59 -15.74
CA GLY A 287 11.87 -8.13 -14.60
C GLY A 287 11.52 -7.53 -13.26
N VAL A 288 12.39 -7.79 -12.30
CA VAL A 288 12.27 -7.35 -10.92
C VAL A 288 13.50 -6.50 -10.59
N ARG A 289 13.28 -5.34 -9.96
CA ARG A 289 14.37 -4.48 -9.50
C ARG A 289 14.27 -4.29 -7.99
N ASN A 290 15.38 -4.54 -7.30
CA ASN A 290 15.47 -4.30 -5.86
C ASN A 290 16.68 -3.41 -5.56
N ALA A 291 16.42 -2.19 -5.09
CA ALA A 291 17.45 -1.28 -4.57
C ALA A 291 17.32 -1.13 -3.05
N GLY A 292 16.32 -1.74 -2.43
CA GLY A 292 16.08 -1.70 -1.00
C GLY A 292 16.36 -3.05 -0.34
N GLU A 293 15.36 -3.55 0.40
CA GLU A 293 15.55 -4.79 1.14
C GLU A 293 14.34 -5.72 0.94
N ILE A 294 14.62 -6.99 0.68
CA ILE A 294 13.62 -8.05 0.65
C ILE A 294 14.07 -9.09 1.68
N GLY A 295 13.29 -9.28 2.73
CA GLY A 295 13.68 -10.16 3.83
C GLY A 295 12.56 -11.08 4.26
N ALA A 296 12.84 -12.38 4.31
CA ALA A 296 11.93 -13.39 4.86
C ALA A 296 12.52 -13.93 6.15
N ALA A 297 11.80 -13.74 7.27
CA ALA A 297 12.31 -14.04 8.61
C ALA A 297 12.09 -15.49 9.03
N ALA A 298 11.19 -16.23 8.37
CA ALA A 298 10.80 -17.56 8.82
C ALA A 298 10.85 -18.62 7.72
N GLY A 299 10.75 -18.23 6.45
CA GLY A 299 10.65 -19.18 5.35
C GLY A 299 11.43 -18.77 4.13
N ASP A 300 10.93 -19.17 2.98
CA ASP A 300 11.59 -18.99 1.69
C ASP A 300 11.27 -17.63 1.07
N ILE A 301 12.17 -17.16 0.22
CA ILE A 301 11.88 -16.17 -0.80
C ILE A 301 11.94 -16.87 -2.16
N THR A 302 10.84 -16.77 -2.91
CA THR A 302 10.78 -17.26 -4.27
C THR A 302 10.53 -16.09 -5.21
N ILE A 303 11.38 -15.92 -6.21
CA ILE A 303 11.23 -14.88 -7.23
C ILE A 303 11.20 -15.56 -8.58
N THR A 304 10.08 -15.46 -9.29
CA THR A 304 9.93 -16.02 -10.63
C THR A 304 9.52 -14.87 -11.56
N ALA A 305 10.32 -14.61 -12.57
CA ALA A 305 10.03 -13.56 -13.55
C ALA A 305 10.56 -13.97 -14.91
N ASP A 306 9.90 -13.51 -15.96
CA ASP A 306 10.36 -13.74 -17.34
C ASP A 306 11.17 -12.54 -17.82
N GLY A 307 11.96 -11.95 -16.93
CA GLY A 307 12.85 -10.84 -17.20
C GLY A 307 14.02 -10.86 -16.23
N MET A 308 14.80 -9.80 -16.24
CA MET A 308 16.03 -9.72 -15.45
C MET A 308 15.72 -9.38 -13.99
N LEU A 309 16.38 -10.06 -13.07
CA LEU A 309 16.43 -9.64 -11.67
C LEU A 309 17.65 -8.73 -11.49
N MET A 310 17.38 -7.45 -11.19
CA MET A 310 18.42 -6.45 -10.91
C MET A 310 18.42 -6.16 -9.42
N ASN A 311 19.47 -6.59 -8.73
CA ASN A 311 19.57 -6.38 -7.29
C ASN A 311 20.78 -5.54 -6.94
N SER A 312 20.53 -4.31 -6.48
CA SER A 312 21.57 -3.46 -5.92
C SER A 312 21.39 -3.27 -4.40
N GLY A 313 20.34 -3.85 -3.84
CA GLY A 313 20.07 -3.84 -2.41
C GLY A 313 20.39 -5.18 -1.76
N GLN A 314 19.49 -5.63 -0.86
CA GLN A 314 19.67 -6.87 -0.12
C GLN A 314 18.48 -7.79 -0.30
N ILE A 315 18.73 -9.08 -0.44
CA ILE A 315 17.70 -10.11 -0.44
C ILE A 315 18.17 -11.19 0.53
N ASN A 316 17.44 -11.39 1.62
CA ASN A 316 17.83 -12.28 2.71
C ASN A 316 16.67 -13.19 3.08
N SER A 317 16.90 -14.51 3.01
CA SER A 317 15.91 -15.52 3.36
C SER A 317 16.39 -16.32 4.56
N ALA A 318 15.46 -16.64 5.47
CA ALA A 318 15.77 -17.50 6.61
C ALA A 318 16.04 -18.96 6.18
N GLN A 319 15.45 -19.39 5.07
CA GLN A 319 15.62 -20.76 4.58
C GLN A 319 16.21 -20.73 3.16
N HIS A 320 15.38 -20.77 2.13
CA HIS A 320 15.86 -20.84 0.74
C HIS A 320 15.54 -19.56 -0.02
N LEU A 321 16.46 -19.18 -0.87
CA LEU A 321 16.22 -18.15 -1.88
C LEU A 321 16.24 -18.86 -3.24
N VAL A 322 15.10 -18.83 -3.94
CA VAL A 322 14.94 -19.44 -5.26
C VAL A 322 14.62 -18.33 -6.25
N VAL A 323 15.41 -18.25 -7.31
CA VAL A 323 15.26 -17.23 -8.36
C VAL A 323 15.23 -17.95 -9.72
#